data_046ba85712741bf3f27117997089928d
#
_entry.id   046ba85712741bf3f27117997089928d
#
_cell.length_a   1.000
_cell.length_b   1.000
_cell.length_c   1.000
_cell.angle_alpha   90.00
_cell.angle_beta   90.00
_cell.angle_gamma   90.00
#
_symmetry.space_group_name_H-M   'P 1'
#
loop_
_entity.id
_entity.type
_entity.pdbx_description
1 polymer ?
#
loop_
_entity_poly.entity_id
_entity_poly.type
_entity_poly.pdbx_seq_one_letter_code
_entity_poly.pdbx_strand_id
1 'polypeptide(L)'
;MEINWQTAKTYEDILYHKADGIAKITINRPHKRNAFRPKTIFELYDAFCDAREDTTIGVVLFTGAGPHTDGKYAFCAGGDQSVRGHAGYLDDSGIPRLNVLDLQRLIRSMPKVVIALVAGYAIGGGHVLHLICDLTIAADNAIFGQTGPKVGSFDGGFGASYLARVVGQKKAREIWFLCRQYSAQQALEMGLVNCIVPVEQLEAEGIQWAREVLEKSPIAIRCLKAAFNADCDGQAGLQELAGNATLLYYMTEEGAEGKQAFLEKRPPNFRQYPWLP
;
A
#
# COMPACT_ATOMS: atom_id res chain seq x y z
N MET A 1 23.12 -9.54 -6.20
CA MET A 1 23.38 -10.31 -4.95
C MET A 1 22.06 -10.88 -4.49
N GLU A 2 22.04 -12.15 -4.15
CA GLU A 2 20.88 -12.85 -3.63
C GLU A 2 20.51 -12.25 -2.25
N ILE A 3 19.25 -11.97 -2.01
CA ILE A 3 18.77 -11.39 -0.76
C ILE A 3 18.46 -12.52 0.23
N ASN A 4 18.92 -12.41 1.49
CA ASN A 4 18.70 -13.42 2.53
C ASN A 4 17.53 -13.00 3.42
N TRP A 5 16.32 -13.40 3.07
CA TRP A 5 15.11 -13.09 3.80
C TRP A 5 15.08 -13.72 5.19
N GLN A 6 14.87 -12.90 6.21
CA GLN A 6 14.67 -13.33 7.61
C GLN A 6 13.18 -13.21 7.96
N THR A 7 12.60 -14.25 8.57
CA THR A 7 11.24 -14.18 9.08
C THR A 7 11.16 -13.18 10.23
N ALA A 8 10.38 -12.12 10.07
CA ALA A 8 10.24 -11.07 11.08
C ALA A 8 9.18 -11.42 12.15
N LYS A 9 8.03 -11.91 11.71
CA LYS A 9 6.96 -12.44 12.57
C LYS A 9 6.29 -13.63 11.89
N THR A 10 5.70 -14.52 12.70
CA THR A 10 4.94 -15.68 12.22
C THR A 10 3.44 -15.38 12.29
N TYR A 11 2.75 -15.59 11.18
CA TYR A 11 1.32 -15.39 11.02
C TYR A 11 0.68 -16.64 10.39
N GLU A 12 -0.63 -16.71 10.36
CA GLU A 12 -1.38 -17.81 9.75
C GLU A 12 -1.61 -17.59 8.24
N ASP A 13 -2.09 -16.39 7.89
CA ASP A 13 -2.56 -16.07 6.54
C ASP A 13 -1.52 -15.29 5.70
N ILE A 14 -0.43 -14.84 6.30
CA ILE A 14 0.61 -14.08 5.60
C ILE A 14 2.01 -14.58 5.95
N LEU A 15 2.97 -14.25 5.07
CA LEU A 15 4.40 -14.35 5.37
C LEU A 15 4.96 -12.94 5.50
N TYR A 16 5.81 -12.73 6.50
CA TYR A 16 6.45 -11.45 6.74
C TYR A 16 7.95 -11.60 6.95
N HIS A 17 8.72 -11.06 6.04
CA HIS A 17 10.17 -11.15 6.00
C HIS A 17 10.81 -9.76 5.93
N LYS A 18 12.05 -9.65 6.42
CA LYS A 18 12.89 -8.46 6.32
C LYS A 18 14.29 -8.84 5.84
N ALA A 19 14.89 -8.00 5.02
CA ALA A 19 16.29 -8.07 4.63
C ALA A 19 16.74 -6.77 3.96
N ASP A 20 17.98 -6.35 4.11
CA ASP A 20 18.63 -5.26 3.38
C ASP A 20 17.83 -3.96 3.31
N GLY A 21 17.12 -3.57 4.38
CA GLY A 21 16.29 -2.37 4.40
C GLY A 21 14.91 -2.54 3.74
N ILE A 22 14.55 -3.76 3.33
CA ILE A 22 13.31 -4.10 2.66
C ILE A 22 12.46 -5.00 3.55
N ALA A 23 11.17 -4.69 3.67
CA ALA A 23 10.17 -5.59 4.22
C ALA A 23 9.41 -6.27 3.07
N LYS A 24 9.20 -7.59 3.13
CA LYS A 24 8.36 -8.33 2.19
C LYS A 24 7.15 -8.92 2.91
N ILE A 25 5.96 -8.46 2.54
CA ILE A 25 4.68 -8.92 3.07
C ILE A 25 3.98 -9.70 1.95
N THR A 26 3.65 -10.97 2.24
CA THR A 26 3.08 -11.88 1.25
C THR A 26 1.76 -12.47 1.76
N ILE A 27 0.66 -12.25 1.06
CA ILE A 27 -0.59 -12.97 1.36
C ILE A 27 -0.36 -14.45 1.06
N ASN A 28 -0.54 -15.33 2.05
CA ASN A 28 -0.19 -16.74 1.94
C ASN A 28 -1.42 -17.65 2.09
N ARG A 29 -2.40 -17.45 1.23
CA ARG A 29 -3.60 -18.28 1.11
C ARG A 29 -3.76 -18.75 -0.35
N PRO A 30 -2.73 -19.39 -0.96
CA PRO A 30 -2.78 -19.75 -2.38
C PRO A 30 -3.95 -20.69 -2.71
N HIS A 31 -4.37 -21.58 -1.79
CA HIS A 31 -5.54 -22.45 -1.92
C HIS A 31 -6.88 -21.70 -2.07
N LYS A 32 -6.91 -20.40 -1.73
CA LYS A 32 -8.04 -19.48 -1.89
C LYS A 32 -7.71 -18.32 -2.85
N ARG A 33 -6.71 -18.49 -3.73
CA ARG A 33 -6.21 -17.44 -4.63
C ARG A 33 -5.87 -16.15 -3.87
N ASN A 34 -5.32 -16.30 -2.68
CA ASN A 34 -4.98 -15.20 -1.78
C ASN A 34 -6.15 -14.25 -1.45
N ALA A 35 -7.39 -14.75 -1.52
CA ALA A 35 -8.55 -14.01 -1.03
C ALA A 35 -8.41 -13.77 0.47
N PHE A 36 -8.68 -12.52 0.90
CA PHE A 36 -8.52 -12.13 2.30
C PHE A 36 -9.81 -12.36 3.10
N ARG A 37 -9.65 -12.70 4.36
CA ARG A 37 -10.67 -12.73 5.42
C ARG A 37 -10.31 -11.74 6.52
N PRO A 38 -11.17 -11.46 7.52
CA PRO A 38 -10.84 -10.52 8.59
C PRO A 38 -9.47 -10.77 9.23
N LYS A 39 -9.13 -12.00 9.54
CA LYS A 39 -7.82 -12.39 10.08
C LYS A 39 -6.66 -11.98 9.17
N THR A 40 -6.75 -12.24 7.88
CA THR A 40 -5.74 -11.82 6.90
C THR A 40 -5.51 -10.31 6.95
N ILE A 41 -6.60 -9.53 7.06
CA ILE A 41 -6.50 -8.07 7.13
C ILE A 41 -5.86 -7.61 8.44
N PHE A 42 -6.17 -8.23 9.59
CA PHE A 42 -5.50 -7.92 10.85
C PHE A 42 -4.01 -8.22 10.81
N GLU A 43 -3.62 -9.37 10.26
CA GLU A 43 -2.22 -9.76 10.13
C GLU A 43 -1.46 -8.82 9.17
N LEU A 44 -2.06 -8.46 8.03
CA LEU A 44 -1.52 -7.45 7.13
C LEU A 44 -1.33 -6.10 7.83
N TYR A 45 -2.36 -5.64 8.54
CA TYR A 45 -2.30 -4.37 9.25
C TYR A 45 -1.16 -4.35 10.29
N ASP A 46 -1.00 -5.42 11.08
CA ASP A 46 0.09 -5.55 12.06
C ASP A 46 1.46 -5.56 11.38
N ALA A 47 1.63 -6.31 10.29
CA ALA A 47 2.88 -6.36 9.54
C ALA A 47 3.25 -5.00 8.89
N PHE A 48 2.27 -4.29 8.33
CA PHE A 48 2.48 -2.95 7.79
C PHE A 48 2.78 -1.91 8.88
N CYS A 49 2.16 -2.01 10.07
CA CYS A 49 2.49 -1.18 11.23
C CYS A 49 3.94 -1.42 11.67
N ASP A 50 4.34 -2.68 11.82
CA ASP A 50 5.71 -3.04 12.19
C ASP A 50 6.72 -2.53 11.15
N ALA A 51 6.45 -2.72 9.86
CA ALA A 51 7.30 -2.18 8.80
C ALA A 51 7.36 -0.65 8.80
N ARG A 52 6.26 0.04 9.17
CA ARG A 52 6.21 1.50 9.29
C ARG A 52 7.11 2.00 10.40
N GLU A 53 7.06 1.37 11.57
CA GLU A 53 7.79 1.81 12.78
C GLU A 53 9.27 1.40 12.77
N ASP A 54 9.63 0.34 12.04
CA ASP A 54 11.02 -0.16 11.98
C ASP A 54 11.92 0.81 11.20
N THR A 55 12.79 1.52 11.92
CA THR A 55 13.71 2.52 11.34
C THR A 55 14.75 1.92 10.39
N THR A 56 14.94 0.61 10.40
CA THR A 56 15.87 -0.08 9.49
C THR A 56 15.26 -0.41 8.14
N ILE A 57 13.92 -0.30 8.01
CA ILE A 57 13.18 -0.57 6.78
C ILE A 57 12.85 0.74 6.06
N GLY A 58 13.15 0.82 4.77
CA GLY A 58 12.82 1.97 3.92
C GLY A 58 11.77 1.68 2.85
N VAL A 59 11.61 0.42 2.44
CA VAL A 59 10.68 0.01 1.37
C VAL A 59 9.91 -1.24 1.78
N VAL A 60 8.66 -1.34 1.35
CA VAL A 60 7.83 -2.54 1.51
C VAL A 60 7.50 -3.14 0.14
N LEU A 61 7.78 -4.42 -0.06
CA LEU A 61 7.29 -5.22 -1.17
C LEU A 61 6.03 -5.95 -0.71
N PHE A 62 4.95 -5.82 -1.48
CA PHE A 62 3.66 -6.44 -1.17
C PHE A 62 3.25 -7.38 -2.31
N THR A 63 3.02 -8.66 -2.01
CA THR A 63 2.75 -9.69 -3.01
C THR A 63 1.79 -10.76 -2.51
N GLY A 64 1.46 -11.72 -3.39
CA GLY A 64 0.70 -12.92 -3.05
C GLY A 64 1.53 -14.18 -3.29
N ALA A 65 1.44 -15.16 -2.40
CA ALA A 65 2.06 -16.47 -2.59
C ALA A 65 1.41 -17.21 -3.76
N GLY A 66 2.17 -17.97 -4.48
CA GLY A 66 1.63 -18.74 -5.59
C GLY A 66 2.48 -19.97 -5.90
N PRO A 67 2.03 -20.79 -6.85
CA PRO A 67 0.71 -20.78 -7.49
C PRO A 67 -0.39 -21.48 -6.65
N HIS A 68 -1.65 -21.31 -7.05
CA HIS A 68 -2.78 -22.14 -6.61
C HIS A 68 -2.62 -23.57 -7.16
N THR A 69 -3.41 -24.53 -6.64
CA THR A 69 -3.36 -25.95 -7.04
C THR A 69 -3.58 -26.24 -8.53
N ASP A 70 -4.20 -25.28 -9.26
CA ASP A 70 -4.38 -25.34 -10.72
C ASP A 70 -3.21 -24.72 -11.51
N GLY A 71 -2.11 -24.41 -10.85
CA GLY A 71 -0.92 -23.79 -11.44
C GLY A 71 -1.04 -22.28 -11.71
N LYS A 72 -2.19 -21.64 -11.44
CA LYS A 72 -2.39 -20.21 -11.68
C LYS A 72 -1.98 -19.39 -10.46
N TYR A 73 -1.40 -18.24 -10.73
CA TYR A 73 -1.05 -17.27 -9.70
C TYR A 73 -2.22 -16.34 -9.35
N ALA A 74 -2.18 -15.80 -8.15
CA ALA A 74 -3.01 -14.67 -7.75
C ALA A 74 -2.23 -13.80 -6.77
N PHE A 75 -2.19 -12.52 -7.05
CA PHE A 75 -1.80 -11.53 -6.05
C PHE A 75 -2.84 -11.53 -4.91
N CYS A 76 -4.10 -11.28 -5.26
CA CYS A 76 -5.23 -11.35 -4.35
C CYS A 76 -6.55 -11.34 -5.14
N ALA A 77 -7.43 -12.29 -4.87
CA ALA A 77 -8.76 -12.39 -5.49
C ALA A 77 -9.85 -11.58 -4.76
N GLY A 78 -9.46 -10.67 -3.84
CA GLY A 78 -10.39 -9.84 -3.07
C GLY A 78 -10.86 -10.51 -1.77
N GLY A 79 -12.03 -10.13 -1.27
CA GLY A 79 -12.60 -10.73 -0.07
C GLY A 79 -13.06 -12.17 -0.29
N ASP A 80 -12.74 -13.04 0.65
CA ASP A 80 -13.10 -14.47 0.60
C ASP A 80 -14.62 -14.63 0.72
N GLN A 81 -15.28 -14.92 -0.43
CA GLN A 81 -16.73 -15.04 -0.48
C GLN A 81 -17.26 -16.26 0.30
N SER A 82 -16.41 -17.25 0.60
CA SER A 82 -16.82 -18.44 1.34
C SER A 82 -17.08 -18.16 2.83
N VAL A 83 -16.55 -17.04 3.36
CA VAL A 83 -16.74 -16.60 4.75
C VAL A 83 -17.66 -15.37 4.87
N ARG A 84 -18.15 -14.83 3.74
CA ARG A 84 -19.10 -13.73 3.74
C ARG A 84 -20.51 -14.23 3.99
N GLY A 85 -21.02 -13.98 5.21
CA GLY A 85 -22.39 -14.28 5.58
C GLY A 85 -23.39 -13.15 5.28
N HIS A 86 -24.61 -13.31 5.77
CA HIS A 86 -25.67 -12.28 5.65
C HIS A 86 -25.28 -10.94 6.33
N ALA A 87 -24.55 -11.01 7.44
CA ALA A 87 -24.01 -9.85 8.16
C ALA A 87 -22.66 -9.35 7.60
N GLY A 88 -22.24 -9.80 6.42
CA GLY A 88 -20.94 -9.48 5.86
C GLY A 88 -19.82 -10.40 6.39
N TYR A 89 -18.66 -9.84 6.69
CA TYR A 89 -17.52 -10.57 7.24
C TYR A 89 -17.51 -10.45 8.77
N LEU A 90 -17.52 -11.58 9.47
CA LEU A 90 -17.41 -11.63 10.93
C LEU A 90 -15.96 -11.93 11.32
N ASP A 91 -15.44 -11.20 12.31
CA ASP A 91 -14.17 -11.55 12.95
C ASP A 91 -14.33 -12.76 13.91
N ASP A 92 -13.21 -13.17 14.53
CA ASP A 92 -13.20 -14.31 15.47
C ASP A 92 -14.08 -14.08 16.72
N SER A 93 -14.48 -12.83 16.99
CA SER A 93 -15.41 -12.45 18.07
C SER A 93 -16.86 -12.36 17.59
N GLY A 94 -17.15 -12.69 16.33
CA GLY A 94 -18.49 -12.59 15.74
C GLY A 94 -18.94 -11.15 15.44
N ILE A 95 -18.01 -10.19 15.43
CA ILE A 95 -18.32 -8.79 15.14
C ILE A 95 -18.22 -8.56 13.63
N PRO A 96 -19.24 -7.95 12.99
CA PRO A 96 -19.18 -7.60 11.58
C PRO A 96 -18.10 -6.54 11.32
N ARG A 97 -16.95 -6.96 10.81
CA ARG A 97 -15.89 -6.04 10.41
C ARG A 97 -14.97 -6.64 9.35
N LEU A 98 -14.57 -5.82 8.44
CA LEU A 98 -13.51 -6.09 7.47
C LEU A 98 -12.64 -4.84 7.41
N ASN A 99 -11.66 -4.72 8.30
CA ASN A 99 -10.86 -3.50 8.50
C ASN A 99 -9.93 -3.18 7.31
N VAL A 100 -10.32 -3.55 6.10
CA VAL A 100 -9.56 -3.31 4.86
C VAL A 100 -9.38 -1.81 4.59
N LEU A 101 -10.32 -0.97 5.03
CA LEU A 101 -10.19 0.48 4.87
C LEU A 101 -9.07 1.06 5.73
N ASP A 102 -8.87 0.53 6.93
CA ASP A 102 -7.78 0.95 7.81
C ASP A 102 -6.43 0.53 7.23
N LEU A 103 -6.34 -0.69 6.69
CA LEU A 103 -5.17 -1.15 5.95
C LEU A 103 -4.88 -0.26 4.72
N GLN A 104 -5.91 0.11 3.96
CA GLN A 104 -5.76 1.01 2.80
C GLN A 104 -5.21 2.38 3.22
N ARG A 105 -5.75 2.97 4.29
CA ARG A 105 -5.24 4.25 4.83
C ARG A 105 -3.79 4.12 5.29
N LEU A 106 -3.46 3.03 5.99
CA LEU A 106 -2.10 2.77 6.47
C LEU A 106 -1.10 2.70 5.31
N ILE A 107 -1.40 1.92 4.26
CA ILE A 107 -0.52 1.80 3.08
C ILE A 107 -0.30 3.16 2.43
N ARG A 108 -1.35 3.97 2.28
CA ARG A 108 -1.25 5.29 1.66
C ARG A 108 -0.50 6.29 2.53
N SER A 109 -0.73 6.32 3.84
CA SER A 109 -0.16 7.34 4.74
C SER A 109 1.22 6.99 5.28
N MET A 110 1.65 5.72 5.26
CA MET A 110 2.96 5.35 5.80
C MET A 110 4.11 6.06 5.06
N PRO A 111 5.14 6.54 5.80
CA PRO A 111 6.20 7.39 5.23
C PRO A 111 7.27 6.59 4.45
N LYS A 112 6.89 5.49 3.85
CA LYS A 112 7.76 4.55 3.12
C LYS A 112 7.09 4.14 1.82
N VAL A 113 7.90 3.85 0.81
CA VAL A 113 7.39 3.38 -0.48
C VAL A 113 6.88 1.95 -0.34
N VAL A 114 5.69 1.69 -0.88
CA VAL A 114 5.11 0.35 -1.01
C VAL A 114 5.03 -0.01 -2.49
N ILE A 115 5.66 -1.12 -2.86
CA ILE A 115 5.68 -1.65 -4.23
C ILE A 115 4.86 -2.93 -4.26
N ALA A 116 3.78 -2.94 -5.03
CA ALA A 116 3.02 -4.15 -5.30
C ALA A 116 3.70 -5.00 -6.38
N LEU A 117 3.91 -6.28 -6.10
CA LEU A 117 4.40 -7.28 -7.05
C LEU A 117 3.23 -8.20 -7.42
N VAL A 118 2.69 -8.02 -8.60
CA VAL A 118 1.42 -8.64 -9.01
C VAL A 118 1.66 -9.77 -9.99
N ALA A 119 1.51 -11.02 -9.54
CA ALA A 119 1.43 -12.20 -10.40
C ALA A 119 0.00 -12.74 -10.43
N GLY A 120 -0.51 -13.08 -11.62
CA GLY A 120 -1.87 -13.61 -11.82
C GLY A 120 -2.97 -12.64 -11.41
N TYR A 121 -3.98 -13.12 -10.73
CA TYR A 121 -5.22 -12.37 -10.47
C TYR A 121 -5.06 -11.29 -9.39
N ALA A 122 -5.32 -10.04 -9.73
CA ALA A 122 -5.54 -8.91 -8.82
C ALA A 122 -6.98 -8.42 -9.05
N ILE A 123 -7.95 -8.95 -8.29
CA ILE A 123 -9.38 -8.81 -8.58
C ILE A 123 -10.13 -8.24 -7.37
N GLY A 124 -11.11 -7.38 -7.62
CA GLY A 124 -11.96 -6.80 -6.56
C GLY A 124 -11.14 -6.05 -5.51
N GLY A 125 -11.25 -6.44 -4.23
CA GLY A 125 -10.43 -5.86 -3.16
C GLY A 125 -8.92 -6.05 -3.39
N GLY A 126 -8.49 -7.12 -4.07
CA GLY A 126 -7.09 -7.32 -4.46
C GLY A 126 -6.63 -6.30 -5.50
N HIS A 127 -7.49 -5.93 -6.44
CA HIS A 127 -7.22 -4.83 -7.37
C HIS A 127 -7.08 -3.49 -6.62
N VAL A 128 -7.88 -3.26 -5.58
CA VAL A 128 -7.76 -2.05 -4.76
C VAL A 128 -6.44 -2.04 -3.98
N LEU A 129 -6.04 -3.19 -3.42
CA LEU A 129 -4.80 -3.29 -2.63
C LEU A 129 -3.54 -2.94 -3.43
N HIS A 130 -3.42 -3.41 -4.70
CA HIS A 130 -2.27 -2.99 -5.51
C HIS A 130 -2.38 -1.53 -5.98
N LEU A 131 -3.59 -1.07 -6.29
CA LEU A 131 -3.85 0.30 -6.76
C LEU A 131 -3.40 1.37 -5.76
N ILE A 132 -3.56 1.10 -4.46
CA ILE A 132 -3.19 2.04 -3.39
C ILE A 132 -1.72 2.00 -3.00
N CYS A 133 -0.96 1.02 -3.49
CA CYS A 133 0.50 1.02 -3.39
C CYS A 133 1.09 2.15 -4.23
N ASP A 134 2.29 2.59 -3.89
CA ASP A 134 2.93 3.70 -4.60
C ASP A 134 3.35 3.30 -6.02
N LEU A 135 3.79 2.06 -6.18
CA LEU A 135 4.24 1.49 -7.47
C LEU A 135 3.68 0.08 -7.63
N THR A 136 3.49 -0.35 -8.88
CA THR A 136 3.06 -1.71 -9.22
C THR A 136 3.93 -2.29 -10.34
N ILE A 137 4.58 -3.40 -10.06
CA ILE A 137 5.26 -4.24 -11.04
C ILE A 137 4.36 -5.43 -11.33
N ALA A 138 4.00 -5.64 -12.58
CA ALA A 138 3.16 -6.74 -13.01
C ALA A 138 4.00 -7.87 -13.60
N ALA A 139 3.66 -9.12 -13.28
CA ALA A 139 4.11 -10.24 -14.09
C ALA A 139 3.33 -10.27 -15.42
N ASP A 140 3.92 -10.87 -16.44
CA ASP A 140 3.31 -11.05 -17.76
C ASP A 140 1.98 -11.80 -17.75
N ASN A 141 1.78 -12.65 -16.72
CA ASN A 141 0.55 -13.39 -16.47
C ASN A 141 -0.49 -12.64 -15.61
N ALA A 142 -0.24 -11.39 -15.24
CA ALA A 142 -1.13 -10.63 -14.35
C ALA A 142 -2.45 -10.27 -15.04
N ILE A 143 -3.53 -10.36 -14.26
CA ILE A 143 -4.91 -10.07 -14.67
C ILE A 143 -5.56 -9.15 -13.64
N PHE A 144 -6.05 -8.01 -14.11
CA PHE A 144 -6.62 -6.96 -13.29
C PHE A 144 -8.13 -6.79 -13.54
N GLY A 145 -8.90 -6.44 -12.51
CA GLY A 145 -10.31 -6.14 -12.72
C GLY A 145 -11.12 -5.99 -11.44
N GLN A 146 -12.33 -5.47 -11.62
CA GLN A 146 -13.31 -5.37 -10.55
C GLN A 146 -14.46 -6.37 -10.76
N THR A 147 -15.05 -6.82 -9.66
CA THR A 147 -16.16 -7.78 -9.70
C THR A 147 -17.31 -7.39 -8.78
N GLY A 148 -17.19 -6.29 -8.04
CA GLY A 148 -18.17 -5.88 -7.04
C GLY A 148 -19.62 -5.97 -7.51
N PRO A 149 -20.05 -5.25 -8.56
CA PRO A 149 -21.41 -5.31 -9.07
C PRO A 149 -21.87 -6.71 -9.51
N LYS A 150 -20.96 -7.54 -9.99
CA LYS A 150 -21.25 -8.92 -10.43
C LYS A 150 -21.49 -9.90 -9.27
N VAL A 151 -20.84 -9.66 -8.10
CA VAL A 151 -20.90 -10.55 -6.94
C VAL A 151 -21.70 -9.96 -5.77
N GLY A 152 -22.49 -8.94 -6.01
CA GLY A 152 -23.30 -8.27 -4.99
C GLY A 152 -22.43 -7.55 -3.93
N SER A 153 -21.43 -6.83 -4.38
CA SER A 153 -20.54 -6.02 -3.54
C SER A 153 -20.38 -4.61 -4.11
N PHE A 154 -19.85 -3.72 -3.32
CA PHE A 154 -19.60 -2.32 -3.65
C PHE A 154 -18.19 -1.93 -3.19
N ASP A 155 -17.60 -0.93 -3.84
CA ASP A 155 -16.30 -0.41 -3.41
C ASP A 155 -16.39 0.24 -2.05
N GLY A 156 -15.60 -0.24 -1.12
CA GLY A 156 -15.53 0.27 0.24
C GLY A 156 -14.31 1.15 0.51
N GLY A 157 -13.72 1.80 -0.52
CA GLY A 157 -12.53 2.60 -0.26
C GLY A 157 -12.03 3.39 -1.46
N PHE A 158 -10.75 3.30 -1.74
CA PHE A 158 -10.09 4.02 -2.83
C PHE A 158 -10.32 3.43 -4.23
N GLY A 159 -10.99 2.28 -4.33
CA GLY A 159 -11.08 1.50 -5.56
C GLY A 159 -11.86 2.15 -6.71
N ALA A 160 -12.74 3.11 -6.45
CA ALA A 160 -13.44 3.84 -7.51
C ALA A 160 -12.83 5.22 -7.76
N SER A 161 -12.78 6.06 -6.74
CA SER A 161 -12.37 7.46 -6.87
C SER A 161 -10.88 7.60 -7.24
N TYR A 162 -10.02 6.84 -6.59
CA TYR A 162 -8.58 6.88 -6.85
C TYR A 162 -8.23 6.18 -8.17
N LEU A 163 -8.90 5.05 -8.51
CA LEU A 163 -8.73 4.42 -9.82
C LEU A 163 -9.02 5.40 -10.97
N ALA A 164 -10.07 6.23 -10.82
CA ALA A 164 -10.42 7.22 -11.82
C ALA A 164 -9.34 8.31 -12.01
N ARG A 165 -8.52 8.58 -11.00
CA ARG A 165 -7.36 9.47 -11.12
C ARG A 165 -6.20 8.80 -11.86
N VAL A 166 -6.03 7.49 -11.68
CA VAL A 166 -4.93 6.72 -12.30
C VAL A 166 -5.22 6.43 -13.77
N VAL A 167 -6.38 5.85 -14.10
CA VAL A 167 -6.70 5.38 -15.46
C VAL A 167 -7.68 6.28 -16.21
N GLY A 168 -8.11 7.37 -15.60
CA GLY A 168 -9.13 8.27 -16.13
C GLY A 168 -10.56 7.78 -15.90
N GLN A 169 -11.51 8.73 -15.88
CA GLN A 169 -12.91 8.51 -15.50
C GLN A 169 -13.62 7.44 -16.37
N LYS A 170 -13.39 7.47 -17.69
CA LYS A 170 -14.09 6.54 -18.60
C LYS A 170 -13.61 5.11 -18.41
N LYS A 171 -12.30 4.89 -18.29
CA LYS A 171 -11.72 3.56 -18.09
C LYS A 171 -12.08 2.99 -16.71
N ALA A 172 -12.04 3.79 -15.66
CA ALA A 172 -12.44 3.36 -14.32
C ALA A 172 -13.92 2.90 -14.29
N ARG A 173 -14.83 3.64 -14.96
CA ARG A 173 -16.24 3.25 -15.07
C ARG A 173 -16.44 1.98 -15.87
N GLU A 174 -15.68 1.79 -16.95
CA GLU A 174 -15.69 0.56 -17.75
C GLU A 174 -15.26 -0.65 -16.89
N ILE A 175 -14.16 -0.51 -16.15
CA ILE A 175 -13.65 -1.56 -15.24
C ILE A 175 -14.73 -1.94 -14.21
N TRP A 176 -15.34 -0.95 -13.56
CA TRP A 176 -16.31 -1.17 -12.50
C TRP A 176 -17.69 -1.63 -13.01
N PHE A 177 -18.23 -0.97 -14.02
CA PHE A 177 -19.60 -1.21 -14.45
C PHE A 177 -19.73 -2.49 -15.28
N LEU A 178 -18.72 -2.82 -16.07
CA LEU A 178 -18.75 -3.99 -16.92
C LEU A 178 -18.05 -5.21 -16.29
N CYS A 179 -17.33 -5.03 -15.18
CA CYS A 179 -16.56 -6.10 -14.50
C CYS A 179 -15.67 -6.89 -15.47
N ARG A 180 -15.07 -6.21 -16.44
CA ARG A 180 -14.13 -6.82 -17.37
C ARG A 180 -12.79 -7.07 -16.72
N GLN A 181 -12.05 -8.04 -17.24
CA GLN A 181 -10.67 -8.31 -16.84
C GLN A 181 -9.72 -7.82 -17.91
N TYR A 182 -8.55 -7.34 -17.48
CA TYR A 182 -7.53 -6.73 -18.31
C TYR A 182 -6.20 -7.44 -18.09
N SER A 183 -5.47 -7.70 -19.18
CA SER A 183 -4.14 -8.27 -19.14
C SER A 183 -3.13 -7.26 -18.56
N ALA A 184 -1.94 -7.76 -18.22
CA ALA A 184 -0.80 -6.91 -17.82
C ALA A 184 -0.51 -5.82 -18.86
N GLN A 185 -0.52 -6.18 -20.15
CA GLN A 185 -0.27 -5.24 -21.25
C GLN A 185 -1.33 -4.11 -21.29
N GLN A 186 -2.60 -4.46 -21.17
CA GLN A 186 -3.67 -3.45 -21.12
C GLN A 186 -3.57 -2.57 -19.86
N ALA A 187 -3.14 -3.16 -18.73
CA ALA A 187 -2.90 -2.42 -17.50
C ALA A 187 -1.76 -1.40 -17.64
N LEU A 188 -0.68 -1.78 -18.32
CA LEU A 188 0.43 -0.88 -18.63
C LEU A 188 -0.01 0.27 -19.55
N GLU A 189 -0.75 -0.04 -20.62
CA GLU A 189 -1.24 0.96 -21.59
C GLU A 189 -2.17 2.00 -20.96
N MET A 190 -2.96 1.62 -19.94
CA MET A 190 -3.83 2.56 -19.21
C MET A 190 -3.16 3.24 -18.02
N GLY A 191 -1.87 3.00 -17.78
CA GLY A 191 -1.12 3.59 -16.67
C GLY A 191 -1.45 3.02 -15.29
N LEU A 192 -2.05 1.82 -15.24
CA LEU A 192 -2.41 1.16 -13.99
C LEU A 192 -1.22 0.48 -13.32
N VAL A 193 -0.22 0.06 -14.11
CA VAL A 193 1.03 -0.55 -13.63
C VAL A 193 2.24 0.15 -14.25
N ASN A 194 3.39 0.07 -13.58
CA ASN A 194 4.60 0.78 -13.99
C ASN A 194 5.43 0.01 -15.01
N CYS A 195 5.50 -1.32 -14.89
CA CYS A 195 6.20 -2.17 -15.84
C CYS A 195 5.68 -3.61 -15.83
N ILE A 196 6.11 -4.41 -16.81
CA ILE A 196 5.81 -5.83 -16.94
C ILE A 196 7.12 -6.60 -17.05
N VAL A 197 7.21 -7.69 -16.30
CA VAL A 197 8.35 -8.62 -16.35
C VAL A 197 7.84 -10.07 -16.41
N PRO A 198 8.66 -11.03 -16.86
CA PRO A 198 8.34 -12.44 -16.70
C PRO A 198 8.09 -12.80 -15.24
N VAL A 199 7.16 -13.72 -14.96
CA VAL A 199 6.75 -14.04 -13.58
C VAL A 199 7.92 -14.48 -12.70
N GLU A 200 8.88 -15.19 -13.25
CA GLU A 200 10.08 -15.66 -12.57
C GLU A 200 11.07 -14.53 -12.21
N GLN A 201 10.94 -13.36 -12.83
CA GLN A 201 11.77 -12.18 -12.57
C GLN A 201 11.09 -11.16 -11.63
N LEU A 202 9.83 -11.37 -11.28
CA LEU A 202 9.01 -10.40 -10.56
C LEU A 202 9.61 -9.97 -9.22
N GLU A 203 10.10 -10.92 -8.41
CA GLU A 203 10.71 -10.61 -7.12
C GLU A 203 12.08 -9.91 -7.30
N ALA A 204 12.88 -10.33 -8.26
CA ALA A 204 14.17 -9.74 -8.53
C ALA A 204 14.04 -8.27 -8.97
N GLU A 205 13.08 -7.97 -9.84
CA GLU A 205 12.77 -6.60 -10.27
C GLU A 205 12.28 -5.75 -9.09
N GLY A 206 11.39 -6.29 -8.25
CA GLY A 206 10.94 -5.60 -7.05
C GLY A 206 12.07 -5.25 -6.08
N ILE A 207 13.02 -6.17 -5.88
CA ILE A 207 14.21 -5.94 -5.06
C ILE A 207 15.10 -4.86 -5.69
N GLN A 208 15.27 -4.89 -7.01
CA GLN A 208 16.04 -3.86 -7.72
C GLN A 208 15.42 -2.48 -7.49
N TRP A 209 14.13 -2.30 -7.73
CA TRP A 209 13.45 -1.03 -7.51
C TRP A 209 13.49 -0.59 -6.04
N ALA A 210 13.35 -1.52 -5.11
CA ALA A 210 13.49 -1.21 -3.69
C ALA A 210 14.88 -0.66 -3.36
N ARG A 211 15.95 -1.24 -3.90
CA ARG A 211 17.34 -0.75 -3.73
C ARG A 211 17.51 0.65 -4.33
N GLU A 212 16.95 0.90 -5.50
CA GLU A 212 16.97 2.23 -6.12
C GLU A 212 16.29 3.29 -5.24
N VAL A 213 15.17 2.94 -4.59
CA VAL A 213 14.49 3.82 -3.63
C VAL A 213 15.34 4.05 -2.39
N LEU A 214 15.99 3.00 -1.86
CA LEU A 214 16.84 3.09 -0.66
C LEU A 214 18.07 3.99 -0.83
N GLU A 215 18.49 4.26 -2.07
CA GLU A 215 19.53 5.22 -2.40
C GLU A 215 19.06 6.70 -2.35
N LYS A 216 17.78 6.95 -2.17
CA LYS A 216 17.21 8.31 -2.18
C LYS A 216 16.99 8.82 -0.76
N SER A 217 16.83 10.13 -0.62
CA SER A 217 16.58 10.79 0.67
C SER A 217 15.27 10.32 1.28
N PRO A 218 15.28 9.69 2.49
CA PRO A 218 14.04 9.24 3.15
C PRO A 218 13.07 10.37 3.46
N ILE A 219 13.58 11.54 3.86
CA ILE A 219 12.74 12.72 4.15
C ILE A 219 12.08 13.24 2.88
N ALA A 220 12.82 13.34 1.77
CA ALA A 220 12.27 13.79 0.50
C ALA A 220 11.16 12.84 0.01
N ILE A 221 11.37 11.51 0.06
CA ILE A 221 10.36 10.51 -0.31
C ILE A 221 9.11 10.63 0.57
N ARG A 222 9.27 10.75 1.89
CA ARG A 222 8.18 10.96 2.83
C ARG A 222 7.33 12.18 2.47
N CYS A 223 7.99 13.33 2.24
CA CYS A 223 7.30 14.56 1.87
C CYS A 223 6.62 14.47 0.50
N LEU A 224 7.27 13.84 -0.50
CA LEU A 224 6.68 13.63 -1.82
C LEU A 224 5.45 12.73 -1.75
N LYS A 225 5.50 11.61 -1.02
CA LYS A 225 4.34 10.73 -0.84
C LYS A 225 3.18 11.47 -0.19
N ALA A 226 3.42 12.25 0.87
CA ALA A 226 2.40 13.07 1.51
C ALA A 226 1.82 14.12 0.54
N ALA A 227 2.66 14.77 -0.28
CA ALA A 227 2.22 15.75 -1.27
C ALA A 227 1.36 15.12 -2.38
N PHE A 228 1.75 13.95 -2.90
CA PHE A 228 0.93 13.20 -3.88
C PHE A 228 -0.43 12.81 -3.31
N ASN A 229 -0.50 12.46 -2.03
CA ASN A 229 -1.74 12.05 -1.39
C ASN A 229 -2.62 13.23 -0.98
N ALA A 230 -2.04 14.40 -0.65
CA ALA A 230 -2.77 15.57 -0.17
C ALA A 230 -3.89 16.02 -1.13
N ASP A 231 -3.64 15.98 -2.44
CA ASP A 231 -4.62 16.36 -3.46
C ASP A 231 -5.83 15.41 -3.52
N CYS A 232 -5.60 14.10 -3.35
CA CYS A 232 -6.66 13.10 -3.55
C CYS A 232 -7.32 12.62 -2.26
N ASP A 233 -6.68 12.77 -1.11
CA ASP A 233 -7.20 12.29 0.17
C ASP A 233 -7.90 13.41 0.99
N GLY A 234 -8.08 14.58 0.40
CA GLY A 234 -8.81 15.70 0.99
C GLY A 234 -8.20 16.19 2.31
N GLN A 235 -9.03 16.47 3.32
CA GLN A 235 -8.55 16.95 4.62
C GLN A 235 -7.61 15.97 5.32
N ALA A 236 -7.79 14.67 5.14
CA ALA A 236 -6.88 13.67 5.71
C ALA A 236 -5.48 13.76 5.07
N GLY A 237 -5.39 13.92 3.75
CA GLY A 237 -4.13 14.12 3.06
C GLY A 237 -3.43 15.43 3.45
N LEU A 238 -4.19 16.51 3.62
CA LEU A 238 -3.65 17.79 4.11
C LEU A 238 -3.14 17.66 5.55
N GLN A 239 -3.81 16.92 6.42
CA GLN A 239 -3.37 16.65 7.79
C GLN A 239 -2.03 15.91 7.81
N GLU A 240 -1.85 14.88 6.99
CA GLU A 240 -0.59 14.16 6.88
C GLU A 240 0.55 15.06 6.38
N LEU A 241 0.29 15.89 5.38
CA LEU A 241 1.26 16.88 4.88
C LEU A 241 1.64 17.88 5.97
N ALA A 242 0.66 18.44 6.68
CA ALA A 242 0.88 19.38 7.77
C ALA A 242 1.64 18.75 8.94
N GLY A 243 1.33 17.48 9.28
CA GLY A 243 2.06 16.74 10.32
C GLY A 243 3.53 16.56 9.97
N ASN A 244 3.85 16.24 8.71
CA ASN A 244 5.23 16.15 8.23
C ASN A 244 5.94 17.51 8.29
N ALA A 245 5.28 18.60 7.89
CA ALA A 245 5.83 19.96 7.98
C ALA A 245 6.09 20.36 9.45
N THR A 246 5.16 20.04 10.37
CA THR A 246 5.32 20.30 11.81
C THR A 246 6.52 19.54 12.38
N LEU A 247 6.70 18.27 12.02
CA LEU A 247 7.84 17.49 12.46
C LEU A 247 9.16 18.10 12.00
N LEU A 248 9.26 18.52 10.73
CA LEU A 248 10.43 19.17 10.18
C LEU A 248 10.70 20.53 10.85
N TYR A 249 9.64 21.31 11.12
CA TYR A 249 9.75 22.58 11.82
C TYR A 249 10.34 22.41 13.23
N TYR A 250 9.93 21.39 13.99
CA TYR A 250 10.49 21.13 15.32
C TYR A 250 11.99 20.79 15.31
N MET A 251 12.53 20.41 14.17
CA MET A 251 13.98 20.15 14.00
C MET A 251 14.78 21.40 13.63
N THR A 252 14.11 22.58 13.47
CA THR A 252 14.77 23.84 13.15
C THR A 252 15.21 24.60 14.40
N GLU A 253 16.15 25.56 14.21
CA GLU A 253 16.56 26.49 15.26
C GLU A 253 15.40 27.40 15.71
N GLU A 254 14.50 27.80 14.79
CA GLU A 254 13.30 28.59 15.14
C GLU A 254 12.36 27.80 16.07
N GLY A 255 12.15 26.52 15.79
CA GLY A 255 11.35 25.64 16.66
C GLY A 255 11.98 25.50 18.05
N ALA A 256 13.31 25.39 18.12
CA ALA A 256 14.06 25.35 19.37
C ALA A 256 13.94 26.66 20.16
N GLU A 257 14.10 27.83 19.49
CA GLU A 257 13.96 29.17 20.12
C GLU A 257 12.57 29.34 20.74
N GLY A 258 11.50 29.02 20.00
CA GLY A 258 10.13 29.15 20.53
C GLY A 258 9.91 28.33 21.79
N LYS A 259 10.38 27.07 21.79
CA LYS A 259 10.34 26.20 22.97
C LYS A 259 11.13 26.76 24.14
N GLN A 260 12.39 27.16 23.90
CA GLN A 260 13.28 27.65 24.95
C GLN A 260 12.74 28.93 25.59
N ALA A 261 12.31 29.89 24.77
CA ALA A 261 11.69 31.12 25.24
C ALA A 261 10.46 30.88 26.15
N PHE A 262 9.60 29.92 25.76
CA PHE A 262 8.45 29.54 26.56
C PHE A 262 8.87 28.96 27.94
N LEU A 263 9.85 28.06 27.97
CA LEU A 263 10.34 27.44 29.21
C LEU A 263 11.01 28.46 30.14
N GLU A 264 11.74 29.40 29.57
CA GLU A 264 12.44 30.49 30.28
C GLU A 264 11.51 31.66 30.64
N LYS A 265 10.23 31.61 30.22
CA LYS A 265 9.24 32.67 30.45
C LYS A 265 9.71 34.06 29.94
N ARG A 266 10.40 34.06 28.80
CA ARG A 266 10.83 35.29 28.11
C ARG A 266 10.15 35.41 26.74
N PRO A 267 10.08 36.61 26.16
CA PRO A 267 9.67 36.79 24.78
C PRO A 267 10.61 36.02 23.81
N PRO A 268 10.10 35.35 22.77
CA PRO A 268 10.93 34.74 21.75
C PRO A 268 11.56 35.80 20.83
N ASN A 269 12.76 35.52 20.35
CA ASN A 269 13.47 36.36 19.41
C ASN A 269 13.47 35.77 17.99
N PHE A 270 12.33 35.76 17.34
CA PHE A 270 12.23 35.28 15.96
C PHE A 270 12.81 36.22 14.90
N ARG A 271 13.09 37.50 15.25
CA ARG A 271 13.67 38.47 14.31
C ARG A 271 15.11 38.15 13.89
N GLN A 272 15.78 37.27 14.62
CA GLN A 272 17.13 36.83 14.27
C GLN A 272 17.15 35.85 13.06
N TYR A 273 16.01 35.29 12.68
CA TYR A 273 15.90 34.39 11.56
C TYR A 273 15.47 35.10 10.29
N PRO A 274 15.99 34.71 9.11
CA PRO A 274 15.61 35.33 7.85
C PRO A 274 14.16 34.99 7.49
N TRP A 275 13.45 35.96 6.89
CA TRP A 275 12.10 35.73 6.37
C TRP A 275 12.06 35.00 5.03
N LEU A 276 13.21 34.85 4.40
CA LEU A 276 13.43 33.99 3.22
C LEU A 276 14.60 33.08 3.52
N PRO A 277 14.46 31.76 3.31
CA PRO A 277 15.53 30.80 3.54
C PRO A 277 16.68 30.94 2.55
#